data_a9a441a1e1b4ef09410fd79b0bb706eb
#
_entry.id   a9a441a1e1b4ef09410fd79b0bb706eb
#
_cell.length_a   1.000
_cell.length_b   1.000
_cell.length_c   1.000
_cell.angle_alpha   90.00
_cell.angle_beta   90.00
_cell.angle_gamma   90.00
#
_symmetry.space_group_name_H-M   'P 1'
#
loop_
_entity.id
_entity.type
_entity.pdbx_description
1 polymer ?
#
loop_
_entity_poly.entity_id
_entity_poly.type
_entity_poly.pdbx_seq_one_letter_code
_entity_poly.pdbx_strand_id
1 'polypeptide(L)'
;TALERDPLGSKPRSGHWTEAYPELGRGPVSLDDCVSAEFYEKEREHVFKKSWLYVGRVERLPKKGSYFTRELGFANTSIIVVRGKDDVIRAFHNICPHRGNKLVWRDDPFQEVQGQAPALYCRFHGWNFELDGSLIAPTRKDLLLDFDAGTCRVPAIQCEVWEGFIFINLN
;
A
#
# COMPACT_ATOMS: atom_id res chain seq x y z
N THR A 1 -35.39 0.93 -2.14
CA THR A 1 -35.41 1.78 -3.34
C THR A 1 -33.96 2.10 -3.67
N ALA A 2 -33.44 1.51 -4.78
CA ALA A 2 -32.14 1.81 -5.31
C ALA A 2 -32.13 3.31 -5.63
N LEU A 3 -31.20 4.05 -5.04
CA LEU A 3 -30.85 5.39 -5.50
C LEU A 3 -30.40 5.24 -6.96
N GLU A 4 -31.23 5.68 -7.91
CA GLU A 4 -30.80 5.90 -9.28
C GLU A 4 -29.58 6.82 -9.21
N ARG A 5 -28.40 6.24 -9.41
CA ARG A 5 -27.18 7.03 -9.60
C ARG A 5 -27.33 7.69 -10.96
N ASP A 6 -27.55 8.98 -10.94
CA ASP A 6 -27.42 9.81 -12.14
C ASP A 6 -26.03 9.54 -12.74
N PRO A 7 -25.91 8.99 -13.94
CA PRO A 7 -24.62 8.67 -14.52
C PRO A 7 -23.86 9.97 -14.73
N LEU A 8 -22.80 10.17 -13.95
CA LEU A 8 -21.80 11.24 -14.05
C LEU A 8 -22.34 12.55 -14.66
N GLY A 9 -23.17 13.20 -13.84
CA GLY A 9 -23.25 14.61 -13.87
C GLY A 9 -23.71 15.25 -15.15
N SER A 10 -25.03 15.36 -15.34
CA SER A 10 -25.53 16.61 -15.92
C SER A 10 -24.93 17.73 -15.06
N LYS A 11 -23.99 18.50 -15.64
CA LYS A 11 -23.43 19.68 -14.98
C LYS A 11 -24.60 20.51 -14.42
N PRO A 12 -24.67 20.75 -13.10
CA PRO A 12 -25.79 21.51 -12.56
C PRO A 12 -25.90 22.82 -13.30
N ARG A 13 -27.12 23.23 -13.60
CA ARG A 13 -27.38 24.55 -14.20
C ARG A 13 -26.76 25.59 -13.27
N SER A 14 -26.10 26.60 -13.85
CA SER A 14 -25.48 27.69 -13.11
C SER A 14 -26.42 28.20 -11.99
N GLY A 15 -25.97 28.21 -10.73
CA GLY A 15 -26.74 28.68 -9.58
C GLY A 15 -27.43 27.58 -8.75
N HIS A 16 -27.62 26.39 -9.26
CA HIS A 16 -28.39 25.33 -8.56
C HIS A 16 -27.65 24.61 -7.45
N TRP A 17 -26.31 24.68 -7.37
CA TRP A 17 -25.52 24.03 -6.29
C TRP A 17 -25.93 24.56 -4.91
N THR A 18 -26.07 25.86 -4.75
CA THR A 18 -26.46 26.50 -3.49
C THR A 18 -27.93 26.28 -3.12
N GLU A 19 -28.77 25.95 -4.08
CA GLU A 19 -30.17 25.54 -3.82
C GLU A 19 -30.21 24.09 -3.35
N ALA A 20 -29.38 23.23 -3.94
CA ALA A 20 -29.29 21.82 -3.56
C ALA A 20 -28.55 21.60 -2.22
N TYR A 21 -27.58 22.46 -1.89
CA TYR A 21 -26.73 22.36 -0.70
C TYR A 21 -26.60 23.73 -0.01
N PRO A 22 -27.67 24.27 0.56
CA PRO A 22 -27.70 25.62 1.17
C PRO A 22 -26.73 25.71 2.37
N GLU A 23 -26.45 24.61 3.04
CA GLU A 23 -25.52 24.51 4.16
C GLU A 23 -24.08 24.82 3.79
N LEU A 24 -23.68 24.67 2.53
CA LEU A 24 -22.36 25.02 2.04
C LEU A 24 -22.12 26.52 1.92
N GLY A 25 -23.22 27.32 1.91
CA GLY A 25 -23.14 28.78 1.83
C GLY A 25 -22.58 29.30 0.51
N ARG A 26 -22.33 30.61 0.47
CA ARG A 26 -21.79 31.35 -0.69
C ARG A 26 -20.57 32.21 -0.32
N GLY A 27 -20.13 32.10 0.92
CA GLY A 27 -18.98 32.86 1.43
C GLY A 27 -17.64 32.25 1.00
N PRO A 28 -16.53 32.95 1.25
CA PRO A 28 -15.20 32.37 1.11
C PRO A 28 -15.07 31.13 1.98
N VAL A 29 -14.49 30.05 1.42
CA VAL A 29 -14.12 28.86 2.17
C VAL A 29 -12.77 29.10 2.84
N SER A 30 -12.66 28.82 4.15
CA SER A 30 -11.37 28.87 4.84
C SER A 30 -10.41 27.85 4.25
N LEU A 31 -9.15 28.26 4.11
CA LEU A 31 -8.05 27.37 3.74
C LEU A 31 -7.29 26.83 4.97
N ASP A 32 -7.77 27.12 6.17
CA ASP A 32 -7.06 26.73 7.42
C ASP A 32 -6.85 25.22 7.48
N ASP A 33 -7.85 24.42 7.14
CA ASP A 33 -7.75 22.96 7.11
C ASP A 33 -6.71 22.47 6.07
N CYS A 34 -6.55 23.17 4.95
CA CYS A 34 -5.58 22.80 3.91
C CYS A 34 -4.11 22.97 4.34
N VAL A 35 -3.85 23.78 5.37
CA VAL A 35 -2.49 24.08 5.87
C VAL A 35 -2.28 23.65 7.31
N SER A 36 -3.32 23.15 7.98
CA SER A 36 -3.26 22.72 9.37
C SER A 36 -2.57 21.37 9.52
N ALA A 37 -1.49 21.31 10.27
CA ALA A 37 -0.81 20.05 10.61
C ALA A 37 -1.73 19.11 11.39
N GLU A 38 -2.56 19.64 12.28
CA GLU A 38 -3.53 18.84 13.07
C GLU A 38 -4.59 18.21 12.15
N PHE A 39 -5.09 18.96 11.17
CA PHE A 39 -6.06 18.44 10.21
C PHE A 39 -5.44 17.36 9.33
N TYR A 40 -4.20 17.55 8.87
CA TYR A 40 -3.46 16.55 8.12
C TYR A 40 -3.27 15.23 8.89
N GLU A 41 -3.00 15.29 10.20
CA GLU A 41 -2.94 14.08 11.05
C GLU A 41 -4.30 13.36 11.09
N LYS A 42 -5.40 14.09 11.17
CA LYS A 42 -6.75 13.51 11.08
C LYS A 42 -7.00 12.85 9.73
N GLU A 43 -6.62 13.50 8.63
CA GLU A 43 -6.73 12.93 7.27
C GLU A 43 -5.87 11.66 7.13
N ARG A 44 -4.64 11.66 7.66
CA ARG A 44 -3.77 10.47 7.64
C ARG A 44 -4.45 9.27 8.28
N GLU A 45 -4.99 9.45 9.49
CA GLU A 45 -5.56 8.36 10.27
C GLU A 45 -6.95 7.92 9.79
N HIS A 46 -7.77 8.85 9.34
CA HIS A 46 -9.18 8.58 9.07
C HIS A 46 -9.51 8.46 7.58
N VAL A 47 -8.67 8.98 6.70
CA VAL A 47 -8.87 8.93 5.25
C VAL A 47 -7.79 8.09 4.58
N PHE A 48 -6.53 8.56 4.58
CA PHE A 48 -5.49 7.93 3.76
C PHE A 48 -5.17 6.49 4.16
N LYS A 49 -5.09 6.18 5.46
CA LYS A 49 -4.83 4.80 5.92
C LYS A 49 -6.02 3.85 5.72
N LYS A 50 -7.23 4.38 5.53
CA LYS A 50 -8.47 3.59 5.39
C LYS A 50 -8.98 3.51 3.95
N SER A 51 -8.36 4.23 3.03
CA SER A 51 -8.78 4.28 1.63
C SER A 51 -7.98 3.30 0.78
N TRP A 52 -8.55 2.90 -0.35
CA TRP A 52 -7.82 2.22 -1.39
C TRP A 52 -6.90 3.20 -2.11
N LEU A 53 -5.60 2.91 -2.06
CA LEU A 53 -4.54 3.76 -2.59
C LEU A 53 -3.98 3.16 -3.86
N TYR A 54 -3.99 3.92 -4.93
CA TYR A 54 -3.32 3.54 -6.17
C TYR A 54 -1.80 3.52 -5.96
N VAL A 55 -1.15 2.41 -6.30
CA VAL A 55 0.29 2.25 -6.13
C VAL A 55 1.05 1.93 -7.42
N GLY A 56 0.35 1.56 -8.47
CA GLY A 56 1.00 1.27 -9.75
C GLY A 56 0.11 0.50 -10.71
N ARG A 57 0.67 0.16 -11.87
CA ARG A 57 0.01 -0.64 -12.89
C ARG A 57 0.63 -2.03 -12.99
N VAL A 58 -0.18 -2.99 -13.46
CA VAL A 58 0.25 -4.41 -13.62
C VAL A 58 1.41 -4.56 -14.59
N GLU A 59 1.57 -3.64 -15.53
CA GLU A 59 2.68 -3.65 -16.52
C GLU A 59 4.05 -3.44 -15.84
N ARG A 60 4.09 -2.90 -14.64
CA ARG A 60 5.32 -2.84 -13.81
C ARG A 60 5.77 -4.23 -13.34
N LEU A 61 4.87 -5.21 -13.40
CA LEU A 61 5.08 -6.58 -12.93
C LEU A 61 4.89 -7.58 -14.10
N PRO A 62 5.69 -7.51 -15.18
CA PRO A 62 5.42 -8.25 -16.42
C PRO A 62 5.58 -9.77 -16.29
N LYS A 63 6.32 -10.26 -15.29
CA LYS A 63 6.67 -11.68 -15.13
C LYS A 63 6.54 -12.10 -13.68
N LYS A 64 6.39 -13.40 -13.44
CA LYS A 64 6.50 -14.01 -12.10
C LYS A 64 7.81 -13.60 -11.44
N GLY A 65 7.74 -13.18 -10.20
CA GLY A 65 8.86 -12.63 -9.46
C GLY A 65 9.17 -11.15 -9.70
N SER A 66 8.51 -10.50 -10.66
CA SER A 66 8.62 -9.05 -10.80
C SER A 66 8.08 -8.36 -9.56
N TYR A 67 8.79 -7.34 -9.09
CA TYR A 67 8.39 -6.55 -7.93
C TYR A 67 8.76 -5.08 -8.12
N PHE A 68 8.09 -4.22 -7.36
CA PHE A 68 8.53 -2.85 -7.12
C PHE A 68 8.26 -2.47 -5.66
N THR A 69 9.02 -1.49 -5.17
CA THR A 69 8.76 -0.88 -3.86
C THR A 69 8.13 0.49 -4.02
N ARG A 70 7.42 0.94 -2.99
CA ARG A 70 6.91 2.31 -2.90
C ARG A 70 7.01 2.80 -1.46
N GLU A 71 7.49 4.03 -1.32
CA GLU A 71 7.49 4.73 -0.04
C GLU A 71 6.17 5.49 0.13
N LEU A 72 5.50 5.25 1.25
CA LEU A 72 4.25 5.91 1.61
C LEU A 72 4.52 6.89 2.76
N GLY A 73 5.01 8.09 2.42
CA GLY A 73 5.45 9.09 3.39
C GLY A 73 4.38 9.45 4.42
N PHE A 74 3.12 9.58 4.00
CA PHE A 74 2.00 9.86 4.89
C PHE A 74 1.79 8.77 5.97
N ALA A 75 2.11 7.51 5.67
CA ALA A 75 1.97 6.38 6.59
C ALA A 75 3.31 5.97 7.24
N ASN A 76 4.39 6.68 6.94
CA ASN A 76 5.75 6.36 7.39
C ASN A 76 6.10 4.88 7.18
N THR A 77 5.75 4.33 6.01
CA THR A 77 5.96 2.93 5.67
C THR A 77 6.45 2.75 4.24
N SER A 78 7.18 1.68 4.03
CA SER A 78 7.59 1.20 2.71
C SER A 78 6.84 -0.08 2.40
N ILE A 79 6.45 -0.27 1.14
CA ILE A 79 5.76 -1.46 0.68
C ILE A 79 6.51 -2.15 -0.47
N ILE A 80 6.26 -3.45 -0.62
CA ILE A 80 6.66 -4.26 -1.78
C ILE A 80 5.38 -4.72 -2.47
N VAL A 81 5.27 -4.50 -3.76
CA VAL A 81 4.25 -5.11 -4.60
C VAL A 81 4.93 -6.12 -5.52
N VAL A 82 4.45 -7.35 -5.55
CA VAL A 82 5.11 -8.46 -6.23
C VAL A 82 4.10 -9.35 -6.96
N ARG A 83 4.48 -9.83 -8.16
CA ARG A 83 3.76 -10.91 -8.84
C ARG A 83 4.32 -12.25 -8.37
N GLY A 84 3.49 -13.03 -7.68
CA GLY A 84 3.83 -14.35 -7.17
C GLY A 84 4.13 -15.38 -8.27
N LYS A 85 4.63 -16.56 -7.86
CA LYS A 85 4.84 -17.73 -8.76
C LYS A 85 3.52 -18.26 -9.33
N ASP A 86 2.42 -18.00 -8.64
CA ASP A 86 1.03 -18.31 -9.01
C ASP A 86 0.34 -17.23 -9.85
N ASP A 87 1.09 -16.21 -10.31
CA ASP A 87 0.61 -15.03 -11.04
C ASP A 87 -0.25 -14.05 -10.22
N VAL A 88 -0.51 -14.31 -8.97
CA VAL A 88 -1.26 -13.39 -8.09
C VAL A 88 -0.38 -12.21 -7.69
N ILE A 89 -0.92 -10.99 -7.81
CA ILE A 89 -0.25 -9.78 -7.34
C ILE A 89 -0.60 -9.58 -5.85
N ARG A 90 0.43 -9.36 -5.05
CA ARG A 90 0.32 -9.15 -3.60
C ARG A 90 1.11 -7.93 -3.17
N ALA A 91 0.70 -7.34 -2.07
CA ALA A 91 1.44 -6.28 -1.41
C ALA A 91 1.82 -6.69 0.02
N PHE A 92 2.99 -6.25 0.45
CA PHE A 92 3.54 -6.50 1.78
C PHE A 92 4.17 -5.23 2.32
N HIS A 93 4.21 -5.08 3.63
CA HIS A 93 5.13 -4.14 4.24
C HIS A 93 6.56 -4.54 3.90
N ASN A 94 7.37 -3.59 3.47
CA ASN A 94 8.78 -3.82 3.13
C ASN A 94 9.64 -3.95 4.40
N ILE A 95 9.30 -4.94 5.22
CA ILE A 95 9.91 -5.16 6.53
C ILE A 95 10.12 -6.64 6.80
N CYS A 96 11.29 -7.00 7.29
CA CYS A 96 11.57 -8.35 7.74
C CYS A 96 10.98 -8.56 9.14
N PRO A 97 10.12 -9.57 9.35
CA PRO A 97 9.49 -9.83 10.64
C PRO A 97 10.49 -10.23 11.75
N HIS A 98 11.72 -10.59 11.39
CA HIS A 98 12.74 -10.94 12.37
C HIS A 98 13.17 -9.74 13.23
N ARG A 99 13.66 -8.65 12.62
CA ARG A 99 14.20 -7.47 13.35
C ARG A 99 13.97 -6.14 12.61
N GLY A 100 12.93 -6.04 11.80
CA GLY A 100 12.48 -4.79 11.22
C GLY A 100 13.32 -4.21 10.07
N ASN A 101 14.32 -4.92 9.55
CA ASN A 101 15.09 -4.44 8.41
C ASN A 101 14.23 -4.42 7.14
N LYS A 102 14.42 -3.43 6.26
CA LYS A 102 13.82 -3.47 4.92
C LYS A 102 14.28 -4.72 4.17
N LEU A 103 13.36 -5.40 3.49
CA LEU A 103 13.67 -6.57 2.65
C LEU A 103 14.27 -6.14 1.31
N VAL A 104 13.68 -5.13 0.68
CA VAL A 104 14.13 -4.60 -0.61
C VAL A 104 14.50 -3.13 -0.45
N TRP A 105 15.77 -2.81 -0.73
CA TRP A 105 16.32 -1.47 -0.69
C TRP A 105 17.62 -1.38 -1.51
N ARG A 106 18.05 -0.17 -1.82
CA ARG A 106 19.36 0.15 -2.39
C ARG A 106 20.14 1.07 -1.43
N ASP A 107 21.24 1.66 -1.90
CA ASP A 107 22.10 2.54 -1.11
C ASP A 107 21.32 3.72 -0.49
N ASP A 108 20.36 4.27 -1.23
CA ASP A 108 19.34 5.14 -0.66
C ASP A 108 18.11 4.31 -0.22
N PRO A 109 17.84 4.21 1.09
CA PRO A 109 16.74 3.42 1.62
C PRO A 109 15.35 3.99 1.28
N PHE A 110 15.27 5.23 0.79
CA PHE A 110 14.02 5.88 0.37
C PHE A 110 13.78 5.78 -1.14
N GLN A 111 14.78 5.35 -1.90
CA GLN A 111 14.63 5.16 -3.34
C GLN A 111 13.72 3.97 -3.65
N GLU A 112 12.72 4.19 -4.51
CA GLU A 112 11.91 3.10 -5.06
C GLU A 112 12.77 2.14 -5.91
N VAL A 113 12.58 0.85 -5.70
CA VAL A 113 13.31 -0.22 -6.38
C VAL A 113 12.34 -1.02 -7.23
N GLN A 114 12.75 -1.39 -8.42
CA GLN A 114 12.03 -2.31 -9.29
C GLN A 114 12.98 -3.42 -9.75
N GLY A 115 12.48 -4.64 -9.82
CA GLY A 115 13.31 -5.78 -10.24
C GLY A 115 12.52 -7.07 -10.37
N GLN A 116 13.26 -8.15 -10.43
CA GLN A 116 12.73 -9.52 -10.46
C GLN A 116 13.56 -10.40 -9.51
N ALA A 117 12.91 -11.22 -8.70
CA ALA A 117 13.55 -12.13 -7.78
C ALA A 117 12.72 -13.43 -7.63
N PRO A 118 13.35 -14.57 -7.38
CA PRO A 118 12.66 -15.84 -7.12
C PRO A 118 12.07 -15.92 -5.71
N ALA A 119 12.55 -15.08 -4.79
CA ALA A 119 12.17 -14.99 -3.38
C ALA A 119 12.56 -13.63 -2.81
N LEU A 120 11.98 -13.24 -1.67
CA LEU A 120 12.35 -12.03 -0.92
C LEU A 120 13.45 -12.39 0.09
N TYR A 121 14.59 -11.73 0.01
CA TYR A 121 15.76 -12.02 0.82
C TYR A 121 16.13 -10.85 1.73
N CYS A 122 16.18 -11.13 3.05
CA CYS A 122 16.63 -10.14 4.02
C CYS A 122 18.17 -10.11 4.09
N ARG A 123 18.78 -9.04 3.61
CA ARG A 123 20.26 -8.91 3.59
C ARG A 123 20.89 -8.80 4.97
N PHE A 124 20.07 -8.52 6.03
CA PHE A 124 20.62 -8.32 7.37
C PHE A 124 21.02 -9.65 8.05
N HIS A 125 20.10 -10.64 8.09
CA HIS A 125 20.37 -11.93 8.71
C HIS A 125 20.08 -13.14 7.80
N GLY A 126 19.86 -12.90 6.50
CA GLY A 126 19.72 -13.99 5.54
C GLY A 126 18.37 -14.72 5.56
N TRP A 127 17.33 -14.17 6.22
CA TRP A 127 16.01 -14.79 6.19
C TRP A 127 15.40 -14.69 4.79
N ASN A 128 14.81 -15.79 4.35
CA ASN A 128 14.30 -15.95 2.99
C ASN A 128 12.81 -16.22 3.00
N PHE A 129 12.07 -15.53 2.15
CA PHE A 129 10.62 -15.63 2.07
C PHE A 129 10.18 -15.90 0.64
N GLU A 130 9.16 -16.75 0.49
CA GLU A 130 8.47 -16.93 -0.78
C GLU A 130 7.79 -15.62 -1.22
N LEU A 131 7.40 -15.58 -2.49
CA LEU A 131 6.70 -14.40 -3.04
C LEU A 131 5.24 -14.27 -2.56
N ASP A 132 4.75 -15.26 -1.82
CA ASP A 132 3.48 -15.19 -1.08
C ASP A 132 3.66 -14.70 0.36
N GLY A 133 4.89 -14.36 0.75
CA GLY A 133 5.27 -13.85 2.05
C GLY A 133 5.62 -14.92 3.09
N SER A 134 5.44 -16.21 2.81
CA SER A 134 5.79 -17.29 3.76
C SER A 134 7.28 -17.43 3.94
N LEU A 135 7.73 -17.79 5.15
CA LEU A 135 9.13 -18.01 5.45
C LEU A 135 9.59 -19.34 4.81
N ILE A 136 10.64 -19.28 3.97
CA ILE A 136 11.30 -20.47 3.43
C ILE A 136 12.24 -21.05 4.47
N ALA A 137 13.18 -20.23 4.94
CA ALA A 137 14.16 -20.65 5.93
C ALA A 137 14.67 -19.45 6.74
N PRO A 138 14.74 -19.58 8.07
CA PRO A 138 15.51 -18.67 8.89
C PRO A 138 16.99 -19.08 8.88
N THR A 139 17.88 -18.12 8.99
CA THR A 139 19.30 -18.40 9.29
C THR A 139 19.44 -18.75 10.77
N ARG A 140 20.35 -19.68 11.09
CA ARG A 140 20.63 -20.05 12.50
C ARG A 140 19.36 -20.50 13.25
N LYS A 141 18.59 -21.41 12.64
CA LYS A 141 17.41 -22.03 13.27
C LYS A 141 17.74 -22.65 14.65
N ASP A 142 18.97 -23.09 14.84
CA ASP A 142 19.50 -23.61 16.09
C ASP A 142 19.43 -22.61 17.27
N LEU A 143 19.40 -21.32 17.00
CA LEU A 143 19.31 -20.26 18.01
C LEU A 143 17.87 -19.75 18.27
N LEU A 144 16.90 -20.26 17.52
CA LEU A 144 15.50 -19.84 17.63
C LEU A 144 14.74 -20.84 18.52
N LEU A 145 14.70 -20.56 19.81
CA LEU A 145 13.94 -21.35 20.77
C LEU A 145 12.44 -21.14 20.55
N ASP A 146 11.67 -22.23 20.53
CA ASP A 146 10.20 -22.23 20.40
C ASP A 146 9.65 -21.46 19.19
N PHE A 147 10.46 -21.34 18.10
CA PHE A 147 10.09 -20.62 16.91
C PHE A 147 9.32 -21.51 15.93
N ASP A 148 8.06 -21.13 15.66
CA ASP A 148 7.26 -21.75 14.61
C ASP A 148 7.45 -21.02 13.26
N ALA A 149 8.23 -21.65 12.38
CA ALA A 149 8.48 -21.13 11.04
C ALA A 149 7.20 -21.07 10.18
N GLY A 150 6.22 -21.92 10.45
CA GLY A 150 4.97 -22.00 9.69
C GLY A 150 4.07 -20.76 9.86
N THR A 151 4.17 -20.09 10.99
CA THR A 151 3.41 -18.87 11.28
C THR A 151 4.13 -17.59 10.88
N CYS A 152 5.43 -17.66 10.61
CA CYS A 152 6.23 -16.49 10.28
C CYS A 152 6.04 -16.08 8.81
N ARG A 153 5.56 -14.87 8.60
CA ARG A 153 5.30 -14.31 7.27
C ARG A 153 5.70 -12.84 7.20
N VAL A 154 6.04 -12.38 5.99
CA VAL A 154 6.13 -10.95 5.72
C VAL A 154 4.73 -10.34 5.93
N PRO A 155 4.59 -9.25 6.69
CA PRO A 155 3.28 -8.65 6.94
C PRO A 155 2.58 -8.24 5.64
N ALA A 156 1.42 -8.85 5.40
CA ALA A 156 0.63 -8.62 4.19
C ALA A 156 -0.16 -7.30 4.29
N ILE A 157 -0.43 -6.72 3.13
CA ILE A 157 -1.29 -5.55 2.94
C ILE A 157 -2.42 -5.98 2.00
N GLN A 158 -3.64 -5.53 2.23
CA GLN A 158 -4.74 -5.75 1.31
C GLN A 158 -4.37 -5.20 -0.07
N CYS A 159 -4.52 -6.02 -1.11
CA CYS A 159 -4.11 -5.68 -2.47
C CYS A 159 -5.14 -6.17 -3.48
N GLU A 160 -5.62 -5.26 -4.31
CA GLU A 160 -6.60 -5.54 -5.35
C GLU A 160 -6.13 -4.99 -6.70
N VAL A 161 -6.51 -5.67 -7.76
CA VAL A 161 -6.27 -5.21 -9.13
C VAL A 161 -7.60 -4.96 -9.81
N TRP A 162 -7.78 -3.73 -10.29
CA TRP A 162 -8.95 -3.33 -11.04
C TRP A 162 -8.54 -2.63 -12.33
N GLU A 163 -8.99 -3.11 -13.48
CA GLU A 163 -8.70 -2.57 -14.81
C GLU A 163 -7.19 -2.30 -15.06
N GLY A 164 -6.32 -3.21 -14.55
CA GLY A 164 -4.88 -3.07 -14.66
C GLY A 164 -4.23 -2.09 -13.69
N PHE A 165 -4.98 -1.44 -12.83
CA PHE A 165 -4.48 -0.61 -11.74
C PHE A 165 -4.38 -1.43 -10.46
N ILE A 166 -3.27 -1.25 -9.72
CA ILE A 166 -3.02 -1.93 -8.46
C ILE A 166 -3.35 -0.98 -7.33
N PHE A 167 -4.22 -1.42 -6.44
CA PHE A 167 -4.64 -0.69 -5.25
C PHE A 167 -4.26 -1.47 -4.00
N ILE A 168 -3.96 -0.73 -2.94
CA ILE A 168 -3.73 -1.29 -1.61
C ILE A 168 -4.61 -0.60 -0.57
N ASN A 169 -4.85 -1.28 0.55
CA ASN A 169 -5.48 -0.69 1.72
C ASN A 169 -4.68 -1.09 2.97
N LEU A 170 -4.32 -0.11 3.80
CA LEU A 170 -3.49 -0.30 4.99
C LEU A 170 -4.30 -0.65 6.26
N ASN A 171 -5.65 -0.67 6.14
CA ASN A 171 -6.57 -0.92 7.27
C ASN A 171 -6.74 -2.43 7.52
#